data_19e20041099707ee06c282719f23d8c2
#
_entry.id   19e20041099707ee06c282719f23d8c2
#
_cell.length_a   1.000
_cell.length_b   1.000
_cell.length_c   1.000
_cell.angle_alpha   90.00
_cell.angle_beta   90.00
_cell.angle_gamma   90.00
#
_symmetry.space_group_name_H-M   'P 1'
#
loop_
_entity.id
_entity.type
_entity.pdbx_description
1 polymer ?
#
loop_
_entity_poly.entity_id
_entity_poly.type
_entity_poly.pdbx_seq_one_letter_code
_entity_poly.pdbx_strand_id
1 'polypeptide(L)'
;SDQSFTELVGPLGLAMVSVLWTFDGWIFITYVAGEVKNPGRNIPLSLIFCMLIVVTIYLLLNYVLIYTLGFTGMNGSDLVVSDAASVFLGNKGAAIVTLIILISLIGANNGFVLTSARINYAMAKDKLFFYQASQIHPRFKSPSNALIIQCVWASLLTFTGTFNQLITYIIFASWIFYGMSAGAVIILRNKKPDMERPYKTP
;
A
#
# COMPACT_ATOMS: atom_id res chain seq x y z
N SER A 1 -32.05 -14.53 13.92
CA SER A 1 -32.22 -13.13 14.22
C SER A 1 -31.85 -12.37 12.95
N ASP A 2 -32.88 -11.80 12.29
CA ASP A 2 -32.70 -10.96 11.10
C ASP A 2 -32.01 -9.67 11.54
N GLN A 3 -30.71 -9.61 11.38
CA GLN A 3 -29.98 -8.34 11.49
C GLN A 3 -30.44 -7.45 10.35
N SER A 4 -30.91 -6.26 10.68
CA SER A 4 -31.38 -5.32 9.65
C SER A 4 -30.17 -4.90 8.79
N PHE A 5 -30.41 -4.67 7.50
CA PHE A 5 -29.35 -4.26 6.56
C PHE A 5 -28.55 -3.04 7.09
N THR A 6 -29.23 -2.15 7.80
CA THR A 6 -28.60 -0.95 8.42
C THR A 6 -27.60 -1.30 9.53
N GLU A 7 -27.78 -2.39 10.25
CA GLU A 7 -26.84 -2.86 11.27
C GLU A 7 -25.57 -3.49 10.67
N LEU A 8 -25.66 -3.99 9.45
CA LEU A 8 -24.53 -4.60 8.72
C LEU A 8 -23.65 -3.56 8.01
N VAL A 9 -24.16 -2.37 7.70
CA VAL A 9 -23.41 -1.35 6.93
C VAL A 9 -22.14 -0.89 7.66
N GLY A 10 -22.22 -0.70 8.98
CA GLY A 10 -21.06 -0.28 9.78
C GLY A 10 -19.93 -1.32 9.78
N PRO A 11 -20.18 -2.57 10.20
CA PRO A 11 -19.19 -3.65 10.17
C PRO A 11 -18.64 -3.95 8.77
N LEU A 12 -19.49 -3.93 7.74
CA LEU A 12 -19.04 -4.10 6.35
C LEU A 12 -18.12 -2.97 5.91
N GLY A 13 -18.44 -1.71 6.29
CA GLY A 13 -17.58 -0.57 6.00
C GLY A 13 -16.20 -0.72 6.63
N LEU A 14 -16.11 -1.13 7.89
CA LEU A 14 -14.84 -1.40 8.57
C LEU A 14 -14.07 -2.56 7.93
N ALA A 15 -14.75 -3.63 7.57
CA ALA A 15 -14.13 -4.75 6.87
C ALA A 15 -13.58 -4.32 5.49
N MET A 16 -14.33 -3.50 4.74
CA MET A 16 -13.87 -2.94 3.47
C MET A 16 -12.62 -2.06 3.63
N VAL A 17 -12.53 -1.24 4.67
CA VAL A 17 -11.33 -0.44 4.95
C VAL A 17 -10.11 -1.34 5.09
N SER A 18 -10.21 -2.44 5.85
CA SER A 18 -9.12 -3.40 6.03
C SER A 18 -8.74 -4.11 4.72
N VAL A 19 -9.74 -4.53 3.93
CA VAL A 19 -9.50 -5.16 2.62
C VAL A 19 -8.82 -4.19 1.66
N LEU A 20 -9.30 -2.96 1.57
CA LEU A 20 -8.72 -1.93 0.71
C LEU A 20 -7.26 -1.62 1.08
N TRP A 21 -6.95 -1.65 2.37
CA TRP A 21 -5.56 -1.51 2.84
C TRP A 21 -4.65 -2.65 2.36
N THR A 22 -5.13 -3.89 2.38
CA THR A 22 -4.30 -5.03 1.92
C THR A 22 -4.00 -5.00 0.43
N PHE A 23 -4.80 -4.30 -0.36
CA PHE A 23 -4.59 -4.08 -1.78
C PHE A 23 -3.90 -2.75 -2.10
N ASP A 24 -3.59 -1.93 -1.10
CA ASP A 24 -2.85 -0.68 -1.30
C ASP A 24 -1.38 -0.99 -1.62
N GLY A 25 -0.79 -0.15 -2.46
CA GLY A 25 0.59 -0.35 -2.93
C GLY A 25 0.73 -0.38 -4.45
N TRP A 26 -0.36 -0.59 -5.18
CA TRP A 26 -0.35 -0.52 -6.65
C TRP A 26 0.13 0.83 -7.18
N ILE A 27 -0.07 1.90 -6.42
CA ILE A 27 0.30 3.26 -6.81
C ILE A 27 1.83 3.48 -6.83
N PHE A 28 2.61 2.70 -6.06
CA PHE A 28 4.06 2.91 -5.95
C PHE A 28 4.81 2.76 -7.27
N ILE A 29 4.32 1.96 -8.21
CA ILE A 29 4.92 1.86 -9.55
C ILE A 29 4.84 3.19 -10.31
N THR A 30 3.82 4.00 -10.04
CA THR A 30 3.65 5.30 -10.69
C THR A 30 4.72 6.30 -10.24
N TYR A 31 5.25 6.17 -9.02
CA TYR A 31 6.30 7.05 -8.48
C TYR A 31 7.67 6.81 -9.11
N VAL A 32 7.86 5.65 -9.71
CA VAL A 32 9.06 5.27 -10.46
C VAL A 32 8.83 5.20 -11.97
N ALA A 33 7.69 5.68 -12.44
CA ALA A 33 7.29 5.58 -13.85
C ALA A 33 8.33 6.17 -14.84
N GLY A 34 9.05 7.21 -14.43
CA GLY A 34 10.12 7.81 -15.23
C GLY A 34 11.36 6.90 -15.42
N GLU A 35 11.51 5.84 -14.61
CA GLU A 35 12.60 4.88 -14.71
C GLU A 35 12.18 3.61 -15.48
N VAL A 36 10.88 3.46 -15.79
CA VAL A 36 10.34 2.29 -16.50
C VAL A 36 10.52 2.42 -18.00
N LYS A 37 11.08 1.41 -18.64
CA LYS A 37 11.16 1.34 -20.10
C LYS A 37 9.75 1.13 -20.68
N ASN A 38 9.38 1.91 -21.72
CA ASN A 38 8.07 1.87 -22.37
C ASN A 38 6.91 1.95 -21.37
N PRO A 39 6.83 3.01 -20.52
CA PRO A 39 5.91 3.08 -19.40
C PRO A 39 4.44 2.95 -19.80
N GLY A 40 4.05 3.50 -20.96
CA GLY A 40 2.66 3.42 -21.46
C GLY A 40 2.13 2.00 -21.69
N ARG A 41 3.02 1.02 -21.91
CA ARG A 41 2.68 -0.40 -22.05
C ARG A 41 2.97 -1.20 -20.79
N ASN A 42 4.16 -1.00 -20.25
CA ASN A 42 4.65 -1.88 -19.17
C ASN A 42 3.97 -1.61 -17.83
N ILE A 43 3.62 -0.36 -17.51
CA ILE A 43 2.92 -0.04 -16.26
C ILE A 43 1.51 -0.67 -16.22
N PRO A 44 0.62 -0.48 -17.22
CA PRO A 44 -0.69 -1.12 -17.21
C PRO A 44 -0.61 -2.65 -17.16
N LEU A 45 0.28 -3.26 -17.95
CA LEU A 45 0.46 -4.71 -17.94
C LEU A 45 0.93 -5.23 -16.59
N SER A 46 1.93 -4.55 -15.99
CA SER A 46 2.43 -4.92 -14.66
C SER A 46 1.34 -4.84 -13.61
N LEU A 47 0.53 -3.79 -13.62
CA LEU A 47 -0.59 -3.63 -12.70
C LEU A 47 -1.62 -4.75 -12.84
N ILE A 48 -2.03 -5.09 -14.07
CA ILE A 48 -3.00 -6.16 -14.32
C ILE A 48 -2.46 -7.51 -13.83
N PHE A 49 -1.24 -7.88 -14.23
CA PHE A 49 -0.65 -9.16 -13.82
C PHE A 49 -0.40 -9.23 -12.31
N CYS A 50 0.15 -8.17 -11.71
CA CYS A 50 0.33 -8.11 -10.27
C CYS A 50 -0.99 -8.26 -9.52
N MET A 51 -2.04 -7.56 -9.92
CA MET A 51 -3.33 -7.65 -9.26
C MET A 51 -3.93 -9.06 -9.37
N LEU A 52 -3.84 -9.68 -10.54
CA LEU A 52 -4.31 -11.07 -10.71
C LEU A 52 -3.55 -12.04 -9.81
N ILE A 53 -2.23 -11.92 -9.73
CA ILE A 53 -1.40 -12.77 -8.87
C ILE A 53 -1.76 -12.53 -7.39
N VAL A 54 -1.83 -11.28 -6.95
CA VAL A 54 -2.12 -10.93 -5.56
C VAL A 54 -3.51 -11.41 -5.15
N VAL A 55 -4.54 -11.18 -5.97
CA VAL A 55 -5.91 -11.66 -5.71
C VAL A 55 -5.92 -13.18 -5.57
N THR A 56 -5.25 -13.89 -6.49
CA THR A 56 -5.17 -15.35 -6.44
C THR A 56 -4.51 -15.84 -5.16
N ILE A 57 -3.36 -15.26 -4.80
CA ILE A 57 -2.64 -15.61 -3.56
C ILE A 57 -3.51 -15.32 -2.34
N TYR A 58 -4.18 -14.18 -2.27
CA TYR A 58 -5.03 -13.83 -1.13
C TYR A 58 -6.24 -14.75 -0.99
N LEU A 59 -6.88 -15.13 -2.10
CA LEU A 59 -7.99 -16.09 -2.08
C LEU A 59 -7.51 -17.46 -1.58
N LEU A 60 -6.39 -17.95 -2.10
CA LEU A 60 -5.82 -19.23 -1.66
C LEU A 60 -5.41 -19.20 -0.19
N LEU A 61 -4.74 -18.12 0.24
CA LEU A 61 -4.34 -17.95 1.64
C LEU A 61 -5.55 -17.93 2.56
N ASN A 62 -6.55 -17.12 2.27
CA ASN A 62 -7.76 -17.05 3.08
C ASN A 62 -8.51 -18.39 3.12
N TYR A 63 -8.55 -19.11 1.99
CA TYR A 63 -9.13 -20.46 1.94
C TYR A 63 -8.40 -21.41 2.90
N VAL A 64 -7.05 -21.41 2.87
CA VAL A 64 -6.25 -22.26 3.78
C VAL A 64 -6.45 -21.86 5.23
N LEU A 65 -6.47 -20.57 5.55
CA LEU A 65 -6.67 -20.06 6.90
C LEU A 65 -8.04 -20.47 7.47
N ILE A 66 -9.11 -20.29 6.68
CA ILE A 66 -10.47 -20.69 7.07
C ILE A 66 -10.57 -22.22 7.25
N TYR A 67 -9.95 -22.97 6.35
CA TYR A 67 -9.94 -24.44 6.43
C TYR A 67 -9.21 -24.95 7.66
N THR A 68 -8.10 -24.28 8.06
CA THR A 68 -7.21 -24.74 9.12
C THR A 68 -7.69 -24.31 10.49
N LEU A 69 -8.05 -23.04 10.67
CA LEU A 69 -8.36 -22.43 11.98
C LEU A 69 -9.86 -22.22 12.19
N GLY A 70 -10.63 -22.16 11.09
CA GLY A 70 -12.02 -21.71 11.13
C GLY A 70 -12.13 -20.23 11.54
N PHE A 71 -13.33 -19.66 11.42
CA PHE A 71 -13.56 -18.24 11.78
C PHE A 71 -13.28 -17.92 13.24
N THR A 72 -13.58 -18.85 14.14
CA THR A 72 -13.37 -18.67 15.59
C THR A 72 -11.88 -18.64 15.93
N GLY A 73 -11.10 -19.54 15.34
CA GLY A 73 -9.65 -19.58 15.56
C GLY A 73 -8.93 -18.36 14.99
N MET A 74 -9.37 -17.89 13.80
CA MET A 74 -8.83 -16.67 13.20
C MET A 74 -9.11 -15.41 14.03
N ASN A 75 -10.32 -15.28 14.59
CA ASN A 75 -10.70 -14.10 15.37
C ASN A 75 -9.98 -14.02 16.73
N GLY A 76 -9.49 -15.14 17.25
CA GLY A 76 -8.74 -15.19 18.51
C GLY A 76 -7.22 -15.13 18.37
N SER A 77 -6.69 -14.99 17.16
CA SER A 77 -5.25 -15.04 16.88
C SER A 77 -4.68 -13.70 16.46
N ASP A 78 -3.58 -13.28 17.08
CA ASP A 78 -2.78 -12.12 16.64
C ASP A 78 -1.81 -12.47 15.50
N LEU A 79 -1.52 -13.76 15.29
CA LEU A 79 -0.54 -14.28 14.31
C LEU A 79 -1.15 -15.38 13.44
N VAL A 80 -2.31 -15.12 12.83
CA VAL A 80 -3.16 -16.09 12.12
C VAL A 80 -2.39 -17.00 11.16
N VAL A 81 -1.47 -16.45 10.37
CA VAL A 81 -0.67 -17.24 9.40
C VAL A 81 0.31 -18.15 10.10
N SER A 82 0.94 -17.71 11.18
CA SER A 82 1.86 -18.51 11.98
C SER A 82 1.14 -19.65 12.71
N ASP A 83 -0.04 -19.34 13.25
CA ASP A 83 -0.87 -20.34 13.94
C ASP A 83 -1.39 -21.41 12.97
N ALA A 84 -1.84 -21.00 11.78
CA ALA A 84 -2.17 -21.96 10.73
C ALA A 84 -0.98 -22.84 10.33
N ALA A 85 0.20 -22.26 10.20
CA ALA A 85 1.42 -23.02 9.91
C ALA A 85 1.77 -24.02 11.01
N SER A 86 1.48 -23.68 12.28
CA SER A 86 1.74 -24.56 13.42
C SER A 86 0.91 -25.86 13.37
N VAL A 87 -0.30 -25.81 12.79
CA VAL A 87 -1.18 -26.98 12.64
C VAL A 87 -0.58 -28.01 11.69
N PHE A 88 0.07 -27.55 10.60
CA PHE A 88 0.66 -28.47 9.60
C PHE A 88 2.11 -28.86 9.89
N LEU A 89 2.89 -27.90 10.40
CA LEU A 89 4.36 -28.02 10.51
C LEU A 89 4.85 -27.98 11.95
N GLY A 90 3.93 -27.88 12.92
CA GLY A 90 4.27 -27.75 14.33
C GLY A 90 4.98 -26.40 14.64
N ASN A 91 5.46 -26.26 15.87
CA ASN A 91 6.09 -25.02 16.36
C ASN A 91 7.32 -24.57 15.56
N LYS A 92 8.08 -25.51 15.00
CA LYS A 92 9.22 -25.17 14.14
C LYS A 92 8.76 -24.53 12.82
N GLY A 93 7.67 -25.02 12.24
CA GLY A 93 7.07 -24.45 11.05
C GLY A 93 6.53 -23.03 11.28
N ALA A 94 5.85 -22.82 12.42
CA ALA A 94 5.39 -21.50 12.82
C ALA A 94 6.55 -20.49 12.94
N ALA A 95 7.66 -20.88 13.56
CA ALA A 95 8.85 -20.05 13.70
C ALA A 95 9.47 -19.69 12.33
N ILE A 96 9.56 -20.65 11.41
CA ILE A 96 10.06 -20.42 10.04
C ILE A 96 9.16 -19.42 9.29
N VAL A 97 7.84 -19.61 9.34
CA VAL A 97 6.87 -18.71 8.69
C VAL A 97 6.97 -17.31 9.27
N THR A 98 7.04 -17.17 10.58
CA THR A 98 7.23 -15.88 11.25
C THR A 98 8.52 -15.19 10.79
N LEU A 99 9.63 -15.92 10.67
CA LEU A 99 10.88 -15.38 10.17
C LEU A 99 10.77 -14.90 8.72
N ILE A 100 10.09 -15.65 7.85
CA ILE A 100 9.83 -15.26 6.46
C ILE A 100 9.01 -13.97 6.42
N ILE A 101 7.98 -13.86 7.25
CA ILE A 101 7.15 -12.64 7.35
C ILE A 101 8.02 -11.45 7.78
N LEU A 102 8.87 -11.61 8.78
CA LEU A 102 9.77 -10.53 9.23
C LEU A 102 10.70 -10.05 8.13
N ILE A 103 11.33 -10.97 7.40
CA ILE A 103 12.20 -10.64 6.26
C ILE A 103 11.41 -9.90 5.17
N SER A 104 10.19 -10.36 4.87
CA SER A 104 9.30 -9.74 3.89
C SER A 104 8.92 -8.31 4.30
N LEU A 105 8.60 -8.08 5.58
CA LEU A 105 8.28 -6.76 6.12
C LEU A 105 9.47 -5.78 6.01
N ILE A 106 10.69 -6.24 6.28
CA ILE A 106 11.90 -5.42 6.11
C ILE A 106 12.08 -5.03 4.64
N GLY A 107 11.87 -5.97 3.71
CA GLY A 107 11.94 -5.72 2.27
C GLY A 107 10.89 -4.72 1.80
N ALA A 108 9.64 -4.90 2.22
CA ALA A 108 8.54 -4.00 1.90
C ALA A 108 8.78 -2.59 2.44
N ASN A 109 9.22 -2.47 3.70
CA ASN A 109 9.52 -1.17 4.31
C ASN A 109 10.63 -0.44 3.56
N ASN A 110 11.68 -1.14 3.13
CA ASN A 110 12.74 -0.54 2.31
C ASN A 110 12.17 0.01 0.98
N GLY A 111 11.29 -0.73 0.31
CA GLY A 111 10.59 -0.27 -0.89
C GLY A 111 9.76 0.99 -0.64
N PHE A 112 9.00 1.05 0.44
CA PHE A 112 8.21 2.22 0.83
C PHE A 112 9.09 3.45 1.09
N VAL A 113 10.17 3.31 1.84
CA VAL A 113 11.10 4.40 2.15
C VAL A 113 11.68 4.99 0.87
N LEU A 114 12.12 4.13 -0.06
CA LEU A 114 12.71 4.56 -1.32
C LEU A 114 11.70 5.29 -2.24
N THR A 115 10.49 4.77 -2.36
CA THR A 115 9.47 5.34 -3.26
C THR A 115 8.87 6.62 -2.71
N SER A 116 8.56 6.68 -1.41
CA SER A 116 7.95 7.86 -0.78
C SER A 116 8.87 9.07 -0.77
N ALA A 117 10.19 8.87 -0.63
CA ALA A 117 11.15 9.98 -0.72
C ALA A 117 11.13 10.68 -2.09
N ARG A 118 10.80 9.95 -3.16
CA ARG A 118 10.66 10.53 -4.51
C ARG A 118 9.46 11.45 -4.65
N ILE A 119 8.38 11.20 -3.91
CA ILE A 119 7.22 12.11 -3.85
C ILE A 119 7.64 13.44 -3.24
N ASN A 120 8.27 13.41 -2.07
CA ASN A 120 8.74 14.61 -1.38
C ASN A 120 9.73 15.40 -2.24
N TYR A 121 10.61 14.70 -2.95
CA TYR A 121 11.54 15.29 -3.91
C TYR A 121 10.83 15.96 -5.09
N ALA A 122 9.86 15.29 -5.70
CA ALA A 122 9.09 15.82 -6.82
C ALA A 122 8.27 17.06 -6.40
N MET A 123 7.57 16.98 -5.28
CA MET A 123 6.83 18.11 -4.71
C MET A 123 7.73 19.31 -4.42
N ALA A 124 8.94 19.06 -3.89
CA ALA A 124 9.91 20.13 -3.62
C ALA A 124 10.42 20.78 -4.92
N LYS A 125 10.59 20.01 -5.99
CA LYS A 125 10.92 20.55 -7.33
C LYS A 125 9.80 21.44 -7.88
N ASP A 126 8.56 21.05 -7.65
CA ASP A 126 7.38 21.81 -8.08
C ASP A 126 7.05 22.97 -7.14
N LYS A 127 7.91 23.25 -6.15
CA LYS A 127 7.76 24.31 -5.12
C LYS A 127 6.53 24.10 -4.21
N LEU A 128 6.04 22.87 -4.10
CA LEU A 128 4.92 22.48 -3.23
C LEU A 128 5.37 21.91 -1.88
N PHE A 129 6.70 21.80 -1.67
CA PHE A 129 7.30 21.28 -0.46
C PHE A 129 8.61 22.01 -0.15
N PHE A 130 9.25 21.71 1.00
CA PHE A 130 10.49 22.36 1.42
C PHE A 130 11.60 22.19 0.38
N TYR A 131 12.24 23.29 0.00
CA TYR A 131 13.29 23.31 -1.03
C TYR A 131 14.44 22.32 -0.73
N GLN A 132 14.78 22.13 0.54
CA GLN A 132 15.83 21.20 0.96
C GLN A 132 15.58 19.76 0.49
N ALA A 133 14.32 19.33 0.36
CA ALA A 133 13.95 18.00 -0.12
C ALA A 133 14.23 17.82 -1.63
N SER A 134 14.41 18.91 -2.41
CA SER A 134 14.75 18.86 -3.84
C SER A 134 16.24 18.60 -4.10
N GLN A 135 17.06 18.54 -3.06
CA GLN A 135 18.50 18.37 -3.20
C GLN A 135 18.88 16.89 -3.33
N ILE A 136 19.74 16.60 -4.31
CA ILE A 136 20.29 15.25 -4.51
C ILE A 136 21.68 15.20 -3.89
N HIS A 137 21.95 14.15 -3.12
CA HIS A 137 23.25 13.95 -2.50
C HIS A 137 24.34 13.73 -3.57
N PRO A 138 25.45 14.49 -3.57
CA PRO A 138 26.44 14.47 -4.65
C PRO A 138 27.08 13.08 -4.86
N ARG A 139 27.32 12.33 -3.77
CA ARG A 139 27.96 11.02 -3.81
C ARG A 139 26.95 9.87 -4.07
N PHE A 140 25.84 9.86 -3.34
CA PHE A 140 24.89 8.74 -3.38
C PHE A 140 23.82 8.89 -4.45
N LYS A 141 23.74 10.05 -5.13
CA LYS A 141 22.75 10.34 -6.18
C LYS A 141 21.29 10.06 -5.76
N SER A 142 21.03 10.17 -4.46
CA SER A 142 19.71 9.93 -3.84
C SER A 142 19.18 11.21 -3.19
N PRO A 143 17.86 11.39 -3.03
CA PRO A 143 17.26 12.54 -2.36
C PRO A 143 17.38 12.39 -0.83
N SER A 144 18.61 12.47 -0.30
CA SER A 144 18.90 12.19 1.11
C SER A 144 18.15 13.11 2.07
N ASN A 145 17.99 14.39 1.73
CA ASN A 145 17.24 15.31 2.59
C ASN A 145 15.75 14.95 2.65
N ALA A 146 15.15 14.50 1.53
CA ALA A 146 13.79 14.01 1.51
C ALA A 146 13.65 12.75 2.39
N LEU A 147 14.62 11.83 2.34
CA LEU A 147 14.67 10.64 3.20
C LEU A 147 14.77 11.02 4.69
N ILE A 148 15.62 11.98 5.05
CA ILE A 148 15.76 12.43 6.45
C ILE A 148 14.45 13.06 6.94
N ILE A 149 13.87 13.97 6.17
CA ILE A 149 12.59 14.61 6.52
C ILE A 149 11.50 13.57 6.73
N GLN A 150 11.38 12.60 5.83
CA GLN A 150 10.43 11.50 5.93
C GLN A 150 10.68 10.64 7.18
N CYS A 151 11.93 10.31 7.48
CA CYS A 151 12.30 9.52 8.65
C CYS A 151 11.93 10.23 9.96
N VAL A 152 12.29 11.51 10.07
CA VAL A 152 11.94 12.33 11.25
C VAL A 152 10.42 12.41 11.42
N TRP A 153 9.69 12.69 10.33
CA TRP A 153 8.25 12.80 10.37
C TRP A 153 7.58 11.47 10.75
N ALA A 154 8.01 10.35 10.15
CA ALA A 154 7.50 9.03 10.50
C ALA A 154 7.77 8.69 11.97
N SER A 155 8.98 9.00 12.48
CA SER A 155 9.33 8.80 13.89
C SER A 155 8.42 9.61 14.81
N LEU A 156 8.14 10.86 14.48
CA LEU A 156 7.22 11.70 15.27
C LEU A 156 5.81 11.11 15.29
N LEU A 157 5.31 10.63 14.15
CA LEU A 157 3.98 10.04 14.05
C LEU A 157 3.83 8.78 14.91
N THR A 158 4.89 7.99 15.09
CA THR A 158 4.81 6.79 15.96
C THR A 158 4.52 7.10 17.41
N PHE A 159 4.78 8.33 17.87
CA PHE A 159 4.46 8.78 19.24
C PHE A 159 3.05 9.36 19.38
N THR A 160 2.32 9.58 18.29
CA THR A 160 1.03 10.30 18.30
C THR A 160 -0.18 9.39 18.44
N GLY A 161 -0.03 8.07 18.28
CA GLY A 161 -1.17 7.16 18.35
C GLY A 161 -0.81 5.70 18.28
N THR A 162 -1.83 4.87 18.42
CA THR A 162 -1.72 3.43 18.25
C THR A 162 -1.63 3.04 16.77
N PHE A 163 -1.11 1.85 16.50
CA PHE A 163 -1.02 1.29 15.14
C PHE A 163 -2.35 1.37 14.36
N ASN A 164 -3.46 0.97 15.00
CA ASN A 164 -4.77 1.00 14.37
C ASN A 164 -5.27 2.41 14.06
N GLN A 165 -4.98 3.39 14.93
CA GLN A 165 -5.32 4.78 14.68
C GLN A 165 -4.54 5.35 13.51
N LEU A 166 -3.24 5.10 13.45
CA LEU A 166 -2.38 5.56 12.36
C LEU A 166 -2.82 4.96 11.01
N ILE A 167 -3.12 3.66 10.96
CA ILE A 167 -3.67 3.02 9.75
C ILE A 167 -4.96 3.69 9.31
N THR A 168 -5.90 3.92 10.22
CA THR A 168 -7.19 4.52 9.90
C THR A 168 -7.00 5.91 9.29
N TYR A 169 -6.12 6.75 9.86
CA TYR A 169 -5.84 8.09 9.32
C TYR A 169 -5.21 8.04 7.93
N ILE A 170 -4.25 7.12 7.72
CA ILE A 170 -3.57 6.97 6.42
C ILE A 170 -4.57 6.52 5.36
N ILE A 171 -5.39 5.51 5.65
CA ILE A 171 -6.39 5.01 4.70
C ILE A 171 -7.36 6.12 4.33
N PHE A 172 -7.92 6.82 5.31
CA PHE A 172 -8.86 7.90 5.06
C PHE A 172 -8.26 9.00 4.16
N ALA A 173 -7.05 9.47 4.48
CA ALA A 173 -6.35 10.46 3.69
C ALA A 173 -6.07 9.95 2.27
N SER A 174 -5.55 8.72 2.12
CA SER A 174 -5.22 8.14 0.82
C SER A 174 -6.42 8.05 -0.10
N TRP A 175 -7.57 7.62 0.42
CA TRP A 175 -8.80 7.51 -0.40
C TRP A 175 -9.34 8.84 -0.88
N ILE A 176 -9.20 9.91 -0.08
CA ILE A 176 -9.52 11.28 -0.53
C ILE A 176 -8.63 11.65 -1.72
N PHE A 177 -7.31 11.45 -1.61
CA PHE A 177 -6.37 11.80 -2.68
C PHE A 177 -6.55 10.91 -3.92
N TYR A 178 -6.88 9.63 -3.77
CA TYR A 178 -7.20 8.74 -4.90
C TYR A 178 -8.47 9.22 -5.63
N GLY A 179 -9.51 9.58 -4.89
CA GLY A 179 -10.73 10.15 -5.45
C GLY A 179 -10.46 11.46 -6.19
N MET A 180 -9.68 12.36 -5.61
CA MET A 180 -9.27 13.61 -6.24
C MET A 180 -8.44 13.36 -7.51
N SER A 181 -7.54 12.39 -7.50
CA SER A 181 -6.72 12.02 -8.66
C SER A 181 -7.58 11.45 -9.79
N ALA A 182 -8.55 10.60 -9.47
CA ALA A 182 -9.53 10.10 -10.45
C ALA A 182 -10.37 11.24 -11.03
N GLY A 183 -10.86 12.15 -10.19
CA GLY A 183 -11.58 13.36 -10.64
C GLY A 183 -10.73 14.26 -11.53
N ALA A 184 -9.44 14.41 -11.22
CA ALA A 184 -8.51 15.20 -12.03
C ALA A 184 -8.37 14.65 -13.46
N VAL A 185 -8.44 13.33 -13.67
CA VAL A 185 -8.42 12.73 -15.01
C VAL A 185 -9.60 13.22 -15.84
N ILE A 186 -10.81 13.25 -15.25
CA ILE A 186 -12.03 13.71 -15.94
C ILE A 186 -11.91 15.20 -16.29
N ILE A 187 -11.46 16.01 -15.33
CA ILE A 187 -11.28 17.45 -15.52
C ILE A 187 -10.24 17.74 -16.60
N LEU A 188 -9.12 17.04 -16.58
CA LEU A 188 -8.05 17.23 -17.58
C LEU A 188 -8.45 16.74 -18.97
N ARG A 189 -9.30 15.72 -19.08
CA ARG A 189 -9.87 15.29 -20.37
C ARG A 189 -10.69 16.42 -21.02
N ASN A 190 -11.44 17.15 -20.22
CA ASN A 190 -12.28 18.24 -20.69
C ASN A 190 -11.47 19.54 -20.93
N LYS A 191 -10.54 19.88 -20.03
CA LYS A 191 -9.80 21.15 -20.10
C LYS A 191 -8.61 21.13 -21.07
N LYS A 192 -8.01 19.94 -21.29
CA LYS A 192 -6.84 19.76 -22.16
C LYS A 192 -7.03 18.53 -23.05
N PRO A 193 -7.96 18.57 -24.03
CA PRO A 193 -8.28 17.43 -24.90
C PRO A 193 -7.08 16.98 -25.73
N ASP A 194 -6.22 17.91 -26.16
CA ASP A 194 -5.07 17.67 -27.04
C ASP A 194 -3.81 17.20 -26.31
N MET A 195 -3.88 17.04 -24.97
CA MET A 195 -2.74 16.55 -24.20
C MET A 195 -2.40 15.11 -24.61
N GLU A 196 -1.13 14.85 -24.91
CA GLU A 196 -0.65 13.51 -25.25
C GLU A 196 -0.89 12.55 -24.08
N ARG A 197 -1.52 11.43 -24.40
CA ARG A 197 -1.85 10.36 -23.43
C ARG A 197 -1.34 9.02 -23.96
N PRO A 198 -0.19 8.55 -23.45
CA PRO A 198 0.38 7.26 -23.86
C PRO A 198 -0.55 6.08 -23.60
N TYR A 199 -1.39 6.18 -22.58
CA TYR A 199 -2.45 5.21 -22.24
C TYR A 199 -3.79 5.94 -22.11
N LYS A 200 -4.79 5.45 -22.82
CA LYS A 200 -6.17 5.95 -22.72
C LYS A 200 -7.01 4.92 -21.99
N THR A 201 -7.43 5.25 -20.79
CA THR A 201 -8.44 4.44 -20.06
C THR A 201 -9.76 4.49 -20.84
N PRO A 202 -10.50 3.37 -20.90
CA PRO A 202 -11.82 3.32 -21.48
C PRO A 202 -12.77 4.38 -20.93
#